data_fcedc1406d648ab323a6d5724d4c023b
#
_entry.id   fcedc1406d648ab323a6d5724d4c023b
#
_cell.length_a   1.000
_cell.length_b   1.000
_cell.length_c   1.000
_cell.angle_alpha   90.00
_cell.angle_beta   90.00
_cell.angle_gamma   90.00
#
_symmetry.space_group_name_H-M   'P 1'
#
loop_
_entity.id
_entity.type
_entity.pdbx_description
1 polymer ?
#
loop_
_entity_poly.entity_id
_entity_poly.type
_entity_poly.pdbx_seq_one_letter_code
_entity_poly.pdbx_strand_id
1 'polypeptide(L)'
;VTGLSTRGLIAGHGRRALLGPLDLTLPGGRFVCLIGANGAGKSTLIRTLCGMQAALSGEVLLDGARLSALTANERARRLAVVLTERTAVPLMTGRELAALGRYPHLGWGGRLGKEDREEVEQALQRVGAHDLAGRLVTEMSDGERQKIMIARALAQQPSLLVLDEATAYLDLPRRVATMHLLRQLAREQGLSVLLSTHDLELALRYADALWLIDGQRRLHAGAPEDLALGGALGDTFAADGLAFDLERAELRVGHEGQRHIRLEGEGLHRVWAQRALQRMGYTPHRDARQTVSADARGYCLTQADGAHQRFTTLEALTDVLAFQASTRGESTA
;
A
#
# COMPACT_ATOMS: atom_id res chain seq x y z
N VAL A 1 -20.23 -18.49 -2.97
CA VAL A 1 -18.87 -17.92 -2.97
C VAL A 1 -18.82 -16.90 -1.85
N THR A 2 -18.01 -17.14 -0.83
CA THR A 2 -17.74 -16.16 0.24
C THR A 2 -16.90 -15.02 -0.33
N GLY A 3 -17.15 -13.78 0.14
CA GLY A 3 -16.40 -12.59 -0.27
C GLY A 3 -17.27 -11.51 -0.90
N LEU A 4 -16.61 -10.52 -1.50
CA LEU A 4 -17.25 -9.36 -2.12
C LEU A 4 -17.24 -9.50 -3.65
N SER A 5 -18.33 -9.14 -4.30
CA SER A 5 -18.35 -8.93 -5.77
C SER A 5 -19.24 -7.74 -6.14
N THR A 6 -19.02 -7.21 -7.35
CA THR A 6 -19.84 -6.12 -7.90
C THR A 6 -20.34 -6.49 -9.30
N ARG A 7 -21.46 -5.92 -9.71
CA ARG A 7 -22.01 -6.05 -11.04
C ARG A 7 -22.39 -4.69 -11.58
N GLY A 8 -21.70 -4.23 -12.61
CA GLY A 8 -21.90 -2.95 -13.27
C GLY A 8 -21.88 -1.77 -12.31
N LEU A 9 -21.07 -1.84 -11.23
CA LEU A 9 -21.07 -0.86 -10.16
C LEU A 9 -20.56 0.49 -10.64
N ILE A 10 -21.34 1.55 -10.44
CA ILE A 10 -20.90 2.94 -10.63
C ILE A 10 -20.84 3.63 -9.26
N ALA A 11 -19.63 4.02 -8.87
CA ALA A 11 -19.37 4.78 -7.67
C ALA A 11 -19.17 6.27 -7.98
N GLY A 12 -19.72 7.16 -7.15
CA GLY A 12 -19.63 8.59 -7.37
C GLY A 12 -20.31 9.41 -6.27
N HIS A 13 -20.39 10.71 -6.44
CA HIS A 13 -21.05 11.64 -5.49
C HIS A 13 -22.22 12.38 -6.16
N GLY A 14 -23.36 12.41 -5.49
CA GLY A 14 -24.56 13.01 -6.03
C GLY A 14 -24.98 12.34 -7.35
N ARG A 15 -24.87 13.04 -8.46
CA ARG A 15 -25.12 12.51 -9.83
C ARG A 15 -23.84 12.32 -10.65
N ARG A 16 -22.68 12.64 -10.09
CA ARG A 16 -21.40 12.57 -10.81
C ARG A 16 -20.75 11.22 -10.60
N ALA A 17 -20.68 10.41 -11.65
CA ALA A 17 -19.89 9.18 -11.66
C ALA A 17 -18.40 9.51 -11.55
N LEU A 18 -17.70 8.77 -10.71
CA LEU A 18 -16.25 8.86 -10.53
C LEU A 18 -15.56 7.62 -11.07
N LEU A 19 -16.14 6.43 -10.82
CA LEU A 19 -15.59 5.13 -11.21
C LEU A 19 -16.71 4.25 -11.71
N GLY A 20 -16.44 3.45 -12.73
CA GLY A 20 -17.32 2.41 -13.22
C GLY A 20 -17.75 2.58 -14.69
N PRO A 21 -18.50 1.60 -15.22
CA PRO A 21 -19.03 0.42 -14.53
C PRO A 21 -17.94 -0.59 -14.12
N LEU A 22 -18.06 -1.20 -12.93
CA LEU A 22 -17.07 -2.09 -12.35
C LEU A 22 -17.68 -3.47 -12.05
N ASP A 23 -17.00 -4.51 -12.51
CA ASP A 23 -17.25 -5.92 -12.20
C ASP A 23 -16.04 -6.47 -11.44
N LEU A 24 -16.04 -6.30 -10.12
CA LEU A 24 -14.94 -6.66 -9.23
C LEU A 24 -15.27 -7.93 -8.47
N THR A 25 -14.24 -8.68 -8.10
CA THR A 25 -14.35 -9.85 -7.23
C THR A 25 -13.22 -9.87 -6.23
N LEU A 26 -13.57 -10.00 -4.95
CA LEU A 26 -12.66 -10.24 -3.84
C LEU A 26 -13.11 -11.52 -3.13
N PRO A 27 -12.55 -12.69 -3.47
CA PRO A 27 -12.91 -13.97 -2.85
C PRO A 27 -12.47 -14.06 -1.40
N GLY A 28 -13.10 -14.98 -0.64
CA GLY A 28 -12.62 -15.35 0.69
C GLY A 28 -11.18 -15.84 0.66
N GLY A 29 -10.42 -15.50 1.68
CA GLY A 29 -9.01 -15.89 1.80
C GLY A 29 -8.03 -15.07 0.96
N ARG A 30 -8.47 -13.98 0.33
CA ARG A 30 -7.62 -13.12 -0.50
C ARG A 30 -7.38 -11.77 0.14
N PHE A 31 -6.15 -11.30 -0.01
CA PHE A 31 -5.73 -9.96 0.37
C PHE A 31 -5.55 -9.10 -0.89
N VAL A 32 -6.38 -8.08 -1.04
CA VAL A 32 -6.37 -7.13 -2.17
C VAL A 32 -5.95 -5.75 -1.68
N CYS A 33 -5.06 -5.11 -2.42
CA CYS A 33 -4.70 -3.71 -2.21
C CYS A 33 -5.34 -2.81 -3.28
N LEU A 34 -6.01 -1.74 -2.84
CA LEU A 34 -6.55 -0.68 -3.68
C LEU A 34 -5.54 0.46 -3.75
N ILE A 35 -5.03 0.74 -4.94
CA ILE A 35 -4.00 1.74 -5.22
C ILE A 35 -4.52 2.76 -6.23
N GLY A 36 -4.02 3.97 -6.13
CA GLY A 36 -4.31 5.08 -7.03
C GLY A 36 -3.88 6.40 -6.40
N ALA A 37 -3.75 7.44 -7.21
CA ALA A 37 -3.38 8.79 -6.77
C ALA A 37 -4.37 9.37 -5.76
N ASN A 38 -3.98 10.45 -5.08
CA ASN A 38 -4.90 11.20 -4.22
C ASN A 38 -6.04 11.78 -5.07
N GLY A 39 -7.28 11.63 -4.60
CA GLY A 39 -8.47 12.06 -5.34
C GLY A 39 -8.89 11.15 -6.50
N ALA A 40 -8.24 10.00 -6.73
CA ALA A 40 -8.63 9.02 -7.74
C ALA A 40 -10.00 8.37 -7.48
N GLY A 41 -10.51 8.43 -6.25
CA GLY A 41 -11.82 7.89 -5.89
C GLY A 41 -11.76 6.65 -5.00
N LYS A 42 -10.60 6.31 -4.42
CA LYS A 42 -10.42 5.15 -3.51
C LYS A 42 -11.43 5.12 -2.37
N SER A 43 -11.50 6.19 -1.58
CA SER A 43 -12.42 6.26 -0.43
C SER A 43 -13.89 6.28 -0.87
N THR A 44 -14.21 6.86 -2.05
CA THR A 44 -15.57 6.80 -2.62
C THR A 44 -15.93 5.36 -2.97
N LEU A 45 -15.02 4.63 -3.62
CA LEU A 45 -15.21 3.21 -3.94
C LEU A 45 -15.40 2.40 -2.65
N ILE A 46 -14.52 2.55 -1.66
CA ILE A 46 -14.62 1.86 -0.37
C ILE A 46 -15.96 2.15 0.31
N ARG A 47 -16.37 3.42 0.43
CA ARG A 47 -17.66 3.78 1.05
C ARG A 47 -18.83 3.16 0.30
N THR A 48 -18.78 3.08 -1.02
CA THR A 48 -19.80 2.44 -1.84
C THR A 48 -19.82 0.91 -1.63
N LEU A 49 -18.64 0.26 -1.64
CA LEU A 49 -18.50 -1.18 -1.40
C LEU A 49 -18.95 -1.59 0.01
N CYS A 50 -18.77 -0.71 1.01
CA CYS A 50 -19.20 -0.94 2.38
C CYS A 50 -20.67 -0.56 2.65
N GLY A 51 -21.38 0.00 1.66
CA GLY A 51 -22.74 0.50 1.82
C GLY A 51 -22.88 1.71 2.75
N MET A 52 -21.77 2.45 2.95
CA MET A 52 -21.77 3.75 3.65
C MET A 52 -22.23 4.88 2.72
N GLN A 53 -22.19 4.64 1.42
CA GLN A 53 -22.66 5.51 0.37
C GLN A 53 -23.40 4.68 -0.66
N ALA A 54 -24.53 5.19 -1.17
CA ALA A 54 -25.27 4.51 -2.22
C ALA A 54 -24.49 4.47 -3.53
N ALA A 55 -24.54 3.35 -4.24
CA ALA A 55 -24.09 3.25 -5.61
C ALA A 55 -24.97 4.12 -6.52
N LEU A 56 -24.39 4.73 -7.57
CA LEU A 56 -25.16 5.45 -8.57
C LEU A 56 -25.89 4.46 -9.51
N SER A 57 -25.28 3.30 -9.76
CA SER A 57 -25.86 2.19 -10.54
C SER A 57 -25.14 0.89 -10.20
N GLY A 58 -25.69 -0.22 -10.61
CA GLY A 58 -25.15 -1.56 -10.35
C GLY A 58 -25.41 -2.04 -8.93
N GLU A 59 -24.75 -3.11 -8.55
CA GLU A 59 -24.95 -3.73 -7.25
C GLU A 59 -23.66 -4.23 -6.63
N VAL A 60 -23.64 -4.25 -5.29
CA VAL A 60 -22.60 -4.88 -4.48
C VAL A 60 -23.20 -6.13 -3.83
N LEU A 61 -22.50 -7.26 -3.95
CA LEU A 61 -22.87 -8.52 -3.31
C LEU A 61 -21.83 -8.88 -2.24
N LEU A 62 -22.30 -9.23 -1.07
CA LEU A 62 -21.48 -9.74 0.02
C LEU A 62 -21.95 -11.15 0.37
N ASP A 63 -21.06 -12.12 0.23
CA ASP A 63 -21.36 -13.54 0.39
C ASP A 63 -22.55 -14.00 -0.46
N GLY A 64 -22.67 -13.46 -1.68
CA GLY A 64 -23.75 -13.74 -2.62
C GLY A 64 -25.05 -12.98 -2.37
N ALA A 65 -25.21 -12.29 -1.23
CA ALA A 65 -26.38 -11.47 -0.94
C ALA A 65 -26.18 -10.03 -1.38
N ARG A 66 -27.21 -9.39 -1.94
CA ARG A 66 -27.16 -7.95 -2.26
C ARG A 66 -26.94 -7.13 -0.98
N LEU A 67 -25.91 -6.31 -0.94
CA LEU A 67 -25.59 -5.48 0.23
C LEU A 67 -26.75 -4.56 0.63
N SER A 68 -27.51 -4.05 -0.33
CA SER A 68 -28.69 -3.20 -0.11
C SER A 68 -29.87 -3.95 0.49
N ALA A 69 -29.93 -5.27 0.40
CA ALA A 69 -30.97 -6.10 0.98
C ALA A 69 -30.66 -6.53 2.42
N LEU A 70 -29.41 -6.39 2.86
CA LEU A 70 -29.00 -6.72 4.22
C LEU A 70 -29.42 -5.62 5.21
N THR A 71 -29.96 -6.01 6.35
CA THR A 71 -30.17 -5.11 7.48
C THR A 71 -28.83 -4.55 7.98
N ALA A 72 -28.86 -3.43 8.71
CA ALA A 72 -27.66 -2.86 9.29
C ALA A 72 -26.90 -3.86 10.17
N ASN A 73 -27.63 -4.68 10.95
CA ASN A 73 -27.03 -5.68 11.82
C ASN A 73 -26.41 -6.85 11.03
N GLU A 74 -27.10 -7.37 10.02
CA GLU A 74 -26.56 -8.44 9.15
C GLU A 74 -25.32 -7.98 8.41
N ARG A 75 -25.30 -6.74 7.91
CA ARG A 75 -24.12 -6.14 7.29
C ARG A 75 -22.99 -6.00 8.30
N ALA A 76 -23.27 -5.48 9.50
CA ALA A 76 -22.28 -5.31 10.55
C ALA A 76 -21.69 -6.63 11.05
N ARG A 77 -22.38 -7.77 10.94
CA ARG A 77 -21.82 -9.09 11.25
C ARG A 77 -20.91 -9.66 10.17
N ARG A 78 -21.01 -9.17 8.94
CA ARG A 78 -20.24 -9.70 7.79
C ARG A 78 -19.13 -8.78 7.33
N LEU A 79 -19.24 -7.47 7.57
CA LEU A 79 -18.34 -6.45 7.08
C LEU A 79 -17.82 -5.61 8.24
N ALA A 80 -16.51 -5.61 8.42
CA ALA A 80 -15.83 -4.70 9.34
C ALA A 80 -15.00 -3.68 8.58
N VAL A 81 -14.96 -2.44 9.09
CA VAL A 81 -14.22 -1.33 8.48
C VAL A 81 -13.31 -0.67 9.51
N VAL A 82 -12.07 -0.46 9.10
CA VAL A 82 -11.08 0.33 9.82
C VAL A 82 -10.78 1.57 9.00
N LEU A 83 -11.22 2.75 9.47
CA LEU A 83 -10.99 4.03 8.81
C LEU A 83 -9.72 4.70 9.38
N THR A 84 -9.15 5.60 8.59
CA THR A 84 -7.96 6.39 8.96
C THR A 84 -8.25 7.43 10.03
N GLU A 85 -9.51 7.82 10.21
CA GLU A 85 -9.91 8.86 11.15
C GLU A 85 -9.52 8.48 12.59
N ARG A 86 -8.77 9.38 13.24
CA ARG A 86 -8.42 9.25 14.65
C ARG A 86 -9.70 9.45 15.48
N THR A 87 -10.41 8.37 15.75
CA THR A 87 -11.52 8.42 16.71
C THR A 87 -10.93 8.75 18.07
N ALA A 88 -11.23 9.93 18.58
CA ALA A 88 -10.91 10.28 19.97
C ALA A 88 -11.77 9.37 20.88
N VAL A 89 -11.14 8.40 21.50
CA VAL A 89 -11.79 7.49 22.49
C VAL A 89 -11.12 7.75 23.84
N PRO A 90 -11.54 8.83 24.54
CA PRO A 90 -10.96 9.14 25.83
C PRO A 90 -11.34 8.04 26.84
N LEU A 91 -10.37 7.66 27.68
CA LEU A 91 -10.56 6.78 28.85
C LEU A 91 -10.96 5.32 28.58
N MET A 92 -10.84 4.82 27.35
CA MET A 92 -11.03 3.41 27.04
C MET A 92 -9.71 2.65 27.06
N THR A 93 -9.72 1.45 27.62
CA THR A 93 -8.63 0.47 27.47
C THR A 93 -8.66 -0.20 26.12
N GLY A 94 -7.56 -0.85 25.72
CA GLY A 94 -7.50 -1.63 24.47
C GLY A 94 -8.58 -2.71 24.41
N ARG A 95 -8.84 -3.40 25.53
CA ARG A 95 -9.89 -4.42 25.63
C ARG A 95 -11.28 -3.84 25.43
N GLU A 96 -11.59 -2.73 26.08
CA GLU A 96 -12.89 -2.07 25.92
C GLU A 96 -13.13 -1.61 24.49
N LEU A 97 -12.10 -1.04 23.85
CA LEU A 97 -12.21 -0.64 22.46
C LEU A 97 -12.40 -1.86 21.53
N ALA A 98 -11.66 -2.95 21.72
CA ALA A 98 -11.82 -4.17 20.96
C ALA A 98 -13.23 -4.79 21.17
N ALA A 99 -13.77 -4.70 22.39
CA ALA A 99 -15.09 -5.21 22.75
C ALA A 99 -16.24 -4.51 22.02
N LEU A 100 -16.06 -3.25 21.55
CA LEU A 100 -17.05 -2.58 20.71
C LEU A 100 -17.31 -3.35 19.40
N GLY A 101 -16.36 -4.18 18.95
CA GLY A 101 -16.55 -5.06 17.79
C GLY A 101 -17.68 -6.09 18.00
N ARG A 102 -18.05 -6.42 19.25
CA ARG A 102 -19.12 -7.36 19.54
C ARG A 102 -20.52 -6.77 19.46
N TYR A 103 -20.64 -5.43 19.30
CA TYR A 103 -21.93 -4.73 19.30
C TYR A 103 -22.99 -5.38 18.40
N PRO A 104 -22.70 -5.83 17.17
CA PRO A 104 -23.67 -6.49 16.30
C PRO A 104 -24.18 -7.85 16.82
N HIS A 105 -23.48 -8.45 17.78
CA HIS A 105 -23.81 -9.76 18.36
C HIS A 105 -24.56 -9.65 19.69
N LEU A 106 -24.58 -8.45 20.30
CA LEU A 106 -25.22 -8.25 21.58
C LEU A 106 -26.74 -8.26 21.45
N GLY A 107 -27.40 -8.90 22.41
CA GLY A 107 -28.85 -8.81 22.55
C GLY A 107 -29.30 -7.46 23.12
N TRP A 108 -30.58 -7.32 23.35
CA TRP A 108 -31.27 -6.09 23.83
C TRP A 108 -30.65 -5.48 25.11
N GLY A 109 -30.01 -6.29 25.95
CA GLY A 109 -29.37 -5.83 27.19
C GLY A 109 -27.95 -5.22 27.01
N GLY A 110 -27.37 -5.28 25.84
CA GLY A 110 -26.06 -4.70 25.54
C GLY A 110 -24.89 -5.26 26.37
N ARG A 111 -25.07 -6.41 27.05
CA ARG A 111 -24.08 -7.00 27.95
C ARG A 111 -23.25 -8.06 27.22
N LEU A 112 -21.95 -8.00 27.38
CA LEU A 112 -21.00 -9.01 26.86
C LEU A 112 -21.19 -10.32 27.62
N GLY A 113 -21.53 -11.39 26.91
CA GLY A 113 -21.53 -12.76 27.41
C GLY A 113 -20.11 -13.32 27.60
N LYS A 114 -20.02 -14.59 27.97
CA LYS A 114 -18.74 -15.29 28.08
C LYS A 114 -18.08 -15.45 26.71
N GLU A 115 -18.85 -15.91 25.73
CA GLU A 115 -18.40 -16.08 24.34
C GLU A 115 -17.89 -14.75 23.72
N ASP A 116 -18.57 -13.63 23.98
CA ASP A 116 -18.13 -12.33 23.49
C ASP A 116 -16.78 -11.92 24.05
N ARG A 117 -16.54 -12.19 25.35
CA ARG A 117 -15.24 -11.90 25.98
C ARG A 117 -14.13 -12.78 25.42
N GLU A 118 -14.41 -14.06 25.20
CA GLU A 118 -13.46 -15.00 24.58
C GLU A 118 -13.08 -14.56 23.17
N GLU A 119 -14.05 -14.11 22.35
CA GLU A 119 -13.77 -13.60 21.02
C GLU A 119 -12.93 -12.30 21.04
N VAL A 120 -13.17 -11.42 22.01
CA VAL A 120 -12.35 -10.21 22.19
C VAL A 120 -10.91 -10.58 22.52
N GLU A 121 -10.70 -11.52 23.47
CA GLU A 121 -9.34 -11.98 23.82
C GLU A 121 -8.64 -12.65 22.63
N GLN A 122 -9.37 -13.49 21.88
CA GLN A 122 -8.82 -14.11 20.66
C GLN A 122 -8.46 -13.05 19.60
N ALA A 123 -9.32 -12.04 19.41
CA ALA A 123 -9.03 -10.97 18.47
C ALA A 123 -7.76 -10.18 18.84
N LEU A 124 -7.60 -9.86 20.14
CA LEU A 124 -6.39 -9.21 20.67
C LEU A 124 -5.14 -10.08 20.47
N GLN A 125 -5.27 -11.38 20.71
CA GLN A 125 -4.18 -12.33 20.53
C GLN A 125 -3.76 -12.46 19.05
N ARG A 126 -4.74 -12.55 18.12
CA ARG A 126 -4.49 -12.65 16.67
C ARG A 126 -3.69 -11.48 16.10
N VAL A 127 -3.87 -10.29 16.64
CA VAL A 127 -3.12 -9.10 16.20
C VAL A 127 -1.84 -8.87 17.03
N GLY A 128 -1.52 -9.74 17.98
CA GLY A 128 -0.38 -9.57 18.89
C GLY A 128 -0.50 -8.31 19.72
N ALA A 129 -1.69 -8.06 20.32
CA ALA A 129 -2.00 -6.90 21.16
C ALA A 129 -2.55 -7.28 22.54
N HIS A 130 -2.37 -8.54 22.98
CA HIS A 130 -2.85 -8.99 24.30
C HIS A 130 -2.28 -8.15 25.45
N ASP A 131 -1.00 -7.81 25.37
CA ASP A 131 -0.31 -7.00 26.39
C ASP A 131 -0.81 -5.56 26.46
N LEU A 132 -1.50 -5.10 25.40
CA LEU A 132 -2.07 -3.76 25.32
C LEU A 132 -3.52 -3.70 25.86
N ALA A 133 -4.11 -4.86 26.18
CA ALA A 133 -5.53 -4.96 26.56
C ALA A 133 -5.92 -4.08 27.74
N GLY A 134 -5.06 -3.95 28.74
CA GLY A 134 -5.28 -3.13 29.94
C GLY A 134 -4.85 -1.68 29.85
N ARG A 135 -4.08 -1.29 28.80
CA ARG A 135 -3.59 0.09 28.64
C ARG A 135 -4.67 1.01 28.08
N LEU A 136 -4.63 2.28 28.45
CA LEU A 136 -5.48 3.30 27.85
C LEU A 136 -5.09 3.54 26.39
N VAL A 137 -6.07 3.66 25.52
CA VAL A 137 -5.84 3.90 24.07
C VAL A 137 -5.13 5.22 23.82
N THR A 138 -5.30 6.21 24.70
CA THR A 138 -4.63 7.51 24.64
C THR A 138 -3.13 7.42 24.93
N GLU A 139 -2.68 6.38 25.61
CA GLU A 139 -1.26 6.13 25.93
C GLU A 139 -0.55 5.28 24.90
N MET A 140 -1.29 4.80 23.89
CA MET A 140 -0.76 3.94 22.85
C MET A 140 -0.13 4.74 21.71
N SER A 141 0.96 4.23 21.16
CA SER A 141 1.51 4.68 19.89
C SER A 141 0.51 4.42 18.75
N ASP A 142 0.67 5.10 17.62
CA ASP A 142 -0.22 4.91 16.46
C ASP A 142 -0.26 3.44 15.98
N GLY A 143 0.87 2.72 16.01
CA GLY A 143 0.93 1.31 15.65
C GLY A 143 0.24 0.38 16.66
N GLU A 144 0.35 0.66 17.95
CA GLU A 144 -0.35 -0.09 19.00
C GLU A 144 -1.86 0.14 18.89
N ARG A 145 -2.26 1.39 18.67
CA ARG A 145 -3.67 1.75 18.45
C ARG A 145 -4.23 1.07 17.20
N GLN A 146 -3.44 1.03 16.12
CA GLN A 146 -3.83 0.35 14.89
C GLN A 146 -4.12 -1.14 15.12
N LYS A 147 -3.27 -1.84 15.88
CA LYS A 147 -3.53 -3.23 16.27
C LYS A 147 -4.86 -3.38 17.02
N ILE A 148 -5.16 -2.50 17.98
CA ILE A 148 -6.43 -2.53 18.70
C ILE A 148 -7.62 -2.27 17.77
N MET A 149 -7.49 -1.35 16.80
CA MET A 149 -8.53 -1.10 15.80
C MET A 149 -8.79 -2.32 14.91
N ILE A 150 -7.73 -3.03 14.51
CA ILE A 150 -7.86 -4.29 13.77
C ILE A 150 -8.48 -5.37 14.68
N ALA A 151 -8.08 -5.48 15.97
CA ALA A 151 -8.69 -6.40 16.92
C ALA A 151 -10.17 -6.13 17.10
N ARG A 152 -10.59 -4.85 17.19
CA ARG A 152 -12.00 -4.46 17.22
C ARG A 152 -12.76 -4.98 16.00
N ALA A 153 -12.16 -4.82 14.82
CA ALA A 153 -12.75 -5.28 13.56
C ALA A 153 -12.85 -6.81 13.52
N LEU A 154 -11.84 -7.54 13.99
CA LEU A 154 -11.83 -9.00 14.06
C LEU A 154 -12.81 -9.56 15.10
N ALA A 155 -12.97 -8.88 16.24
CA ALA A 155 -13.95 -9.27 17.27
C ALA A 155 -15.41 -9.27 16.74
N GLN A 156 -15.66 -8.57 15.63
CA GLN A 156 -16.94 -8.58 14.91
C GLN A 156 -17.16 -9.87 14.13
N GLN A 157 -16.14 -10.74 13.96
CA GLN A 157 -16.15 -11.98 13.18
C GLN A 157 -16.62 -11.76 11.73
N PRO A 158 -16.03 -10.80 10.99
CA PRO A 158 -16.48 -10.47 9.66
C PRO A 158 -16.03 -11.51 8.62
N SER A 159 -16.73 -11.62 7.49
CA SER A 159 -16.25 -12.29 6.28
C SER A 159 -15.41 -11.36 5.39
N LEU A 160 -15.58 -10.04 5.54
CA LEU A 160 -14.85 -9.00 4.82
C LEU A 160 -14.31 -7.94 5.78
N LEU A 161 -13.02 -7.71 5.74
CA LEU A 161 -12.31 -6.63 6.43
C LEU A 161 -11.83 -5.60 5.43
N VAL A 162 -12.29 -4.36 5.57
CA VAL A 162 -11.88 -3.22 4.75
C VAL A 162 -11.09 -2.24 5.59
N LEU A 163 -9.92 -1.85 5.11
CA LEU A 163 -9.07 -0.86 5.76
C LEU A 163 -8.82 0.30 4.79
N ASP A 164 -9.22 1.51 5.19
CA ASP A 164 -8.96 2.71 4.38
C ASP A 164 -7.73 3.44 4.93
N GLU A 165 -6.62 3.40 4.18
CA GLU A 165 -5.33 4.02 4.51
C GLU A 165 -4.78 3.71 5.92
N ALA A 166 -5.09 2.53 6.45
CA ALA A 166 -4.78 2.13 7.82
C ALA A 166 -3.26 2.04 8.13
N THR A 167 -2.40 2.22 7.14
CA THR A 167 -0.93 2.20 7.29
C THR A 167 -0.29 3.57 7.19
N ALA A 168 -1.06 4.65 6.96
CA ALA A 168 -0.55 5.97 6.59
C ALA A 168 0.37 6.62 7.66
N TYR A 169 0.10 6.39 8.95
CA TYR A 169 0.85 7.00 10.06
C TYR A 169 1.86 6.06 10.72
N LEU A 170 2.11 4.91 10.10
CA LEU A 170 3.03 3.92 10.64
C LEU A 170 4.44 4.11 10.05
N ASP A 171 5.46 3.87 10.86
CA ASP A 171 6.83 3.70 10.39
C ASP A 171 6.97 2.44 9.51
N LEU A 172 8.02 2.34 8.72
CA LEU A 172 8.21 1.24 7.78
C LEU A 172 8.15 -0.16 8.44
N PRO A 173 8.81 -0.43 9.58
CA PRO A 173 8.70 -1.74 10.23
C PRO A 173 7.26 -2.10 10.62
N ARG A 174 6.49 -1.14 11.12
CA ARG A 174 5.09 -1.36 11.50
C ARG A 174 4.18 -1.52 10.29
N ARG A 175 4.43 -0.79 9.19
CA ARG A 175 3.72 -1.02 7.91
C ARG A 175 3.93 -2.44 7.42
N VAL A 176 5.18 -2.90 7.37
CA VAL A 176 5.53 -4.28 6.96
C VAL A 176 4.83 -5.31 7.86
N ALA A 177 4.88 -5.12 9.18
CA ALA A 177 4.21 -6.02 10.13
C ALA A 177 2.69 -6.05 9.94
N THR A 178 2.06 -4.89 9.66
CA THR A 178 0.63 -4.81 9.38
C THR A 178 0.26 -5.53 8.07
N MET A 179 1.04 -5.33 7.00
CA MET A 179 0.81 -6.03 5.72
C MET A 179 0.92 -7.55 5.88
N HIS A 180 1.93 -8.00 6.63
CA HIS A 180 2.11 -9.42 6.95
C HIS A 180 0.93 -9.99 7.74
N LEU A 181 0.49 -9.28 8.79
CA LEU A 181 -0.68 -9.64 9.58
C LEU A 181 -1.94 -9.77 8.71
N LEU A 182 -2.22 -8.77 7.85
CA LEU A 182 -3.40 -8.79 6.99
C LEU A 182 -3.39 -9.97 6.01
N ARG A 183 -2.23 -10.28 5.43
CA ARG A 183 -2.05 -11.45 4.57
C ARG A 183 -2.25 -12.76 5.33
N GLN A 184 -1.75 -12.85 6.55
CA GLN A 184 -1.93 -14.02 7.41
C GLN A 184 -3.40 -14.22 7.77
N LEU A 185 -4.11 -13.16 8.19
CA LEU A 185 -5.55 -13.20 8.48
C LEU A 185 -6.36 -13.67 7.25
N ALA A 186 -6.03 -13.17 6.05
CA ALA A 186 -6.68 -13.62 4.84
C ALA A 186 -6.49 -15.13 4.63
N ARG A 187 -5.27 -15.63 4.64
CA ARG A 187 -4.94 -17.00 4.27
C ARG A 187 -5.36 -18.03 5.32
N GLU A 188 -5.14 -17.75 6.60
CA GLU A 188 -5.39 -18.73 7.67
C GLU A 188 -6.83 -18.74 8.14
N GLN A 189 -7.56 -17.63 8.04
CA GLN A 189 -8.93 -17.52 8.51
C GLN A 189 -9.97 -17.45 7.39
N GLY A 190 -9.53 -17.50 6.12
CA GLY A 190 -10.42 -17.36 4.98
C GLY A 190 -11.04 -15.97 4.85
N LEU A 191 -10.49 -14.96 5.55
CA LEU A 191 -11.00 -13.60 5.57
C LEU A 191 -10.74 -12.90 4.23
N SER A 192 -11.76 -12.25 3.65
CA SER A 192 -11.54 -11.32 2.54
C SER A 192 -10.97 -10.02 3.10
N VAL A 193 -9.83 -9.56 2.60
CA VAL A 193 -9.20 -8.31 3.07
C VAL A 193 -9.01 -7.32 1.91
N LEU A 194 -9.53 -6.11 2.07
CA LEU A 194 -9.31 -4.98 1.16
C LEU A 194 -8.61 -3.85 1.91
N LEU A 195 -7.42 -3.48 1.47
CA LEU A 195 -6.65 -2.36 2.02
C LEU A 195 -6.46 -1.27 0.96
N SER A 196 -6.88 -0.04 1.22
CA SER A 196 -6.39 1.09 0.43
C SER A 196 -5.04 1.55 0.98
N THR A 197 -4.09 1.77 0.10
CA THR A 197 -2.74 2.20 0.47
C THR A 197 -2.09 3.02 -0.65
N HIS A 198 -1.12 3.85 -0.26
CA HIS A 198 -0.22 4.56 -1.18
C HIS A 198 1.13 3.84 -1.33
N ASP A 199 1.37 2.80 -0.55
CA ASP A 199 2.63 2.06 -0.54
C ASP A 199 2.60 0.96 -1.61
N LEU A 200 2.99 1.32 -2.84
CA LEU A 200 3.00 0.41 -3.97
C LEU A 200 3.95 -0.77 -3.73
N GLU A 201 5.14 -0.50 -3.18
CA GLU A 201 6.14 -1.55 -2.97
C GLU A 201 5.64 -2.65 -2.03
N LEU A 202 5.04 -2.25 -0.91
CA LEU A 202 4.44 -3.22 0.01
C LEU A 202 3.22 -3.91 -0.60
N ALA A 203 2.40 -3.20 -1.37
CA ALA A 203 1.27 -3.83 -2.04
C ALA A 203 1.71 -4.88 -3.06
N LEU A 204 2.73 -4.60 -3.89
CA LEU A 204 3.31 -5.56 -4.83
C LEU A 204 3.86 -6.80 -4.14
N ARG A 205 4.44 -6.64 -2.93
CA ARG A 205 5.06 -7.74 -2.17
C ARG A 205 4.06 -8.61 -1.42
N TYR A 206 2.96 -8.05 -0.93
CA TYR A 206 2.08 -8.73 0.03
C TYR A 206 0.68 -9.04 -0.51
N ALA A 207 0.15 -8.27 -1.45
CA ALA A 207 -1.21 -8.48 -1.96
C ALA A 207 -1.28 -9.68 -2.90
N ASP A 208 -2.41 -10.39 -2.85
CA ASP A 208 -2.72 -11.47 -3.81
C ASP A 208 -3.29 -10.89 -5.13
N ALA A 209 -3.84 -9.69 -5.09
CA ALA A 209 -4.27 -8.92 -6.26
C ALA A 209 -4.25 -7.42 -5.96
N LEU A 210 -4.16 -6.62 -7.01
CA LEU A 210 -4.30 -5.17 -6.94
C LEU A 210 -5.58 -4.72 -7.65
N TRP A 211 -6.20 -3.69 -7.08
CA TRP A 211 -7.16 -2.84 -7.75
C TRP A 211 -6.49 -1.48 -7.95
N LEU A 212 -6.05 -1.19 -9.16
CA LEU A 212 -5.29 -0.01 -9.52
C LEU A 212 -6.19 0.99 -10.23
N ILE A 213 -6.34 2.20 -9.67
CA ILE A 213 -7.07 3.30 -10.30
C ILE A 213 -6.07 4.21 -10.98
N ASP A 214 -6.15 4.32 -12.31
CA ASP A 214 -5.28 5.17 -13.11
C ASP A 214 -5.69 6.66 -13.09
N GLY A 215 -4.87 7.51 -13.71
CA GLY A 215 -5.12 8.96 -13.80
C GLY A 215 -6.39 9.33 -14.60
N GLN A 216 -6.92 8.39 -15.41
CA GLN A 216 -8.18 8.54 -16.15
C GLN A 216 -9.37 7.94 -15.40
N ARG A 217 -9.18 7.53 -14.14
CA ARG A 217 -10.19 6.87 -13.29
C ARG A 217 -10.69 5.54 -13.83
N ARG A 218 -9.90 4.83 -14.61
CA ARG A 218 -10.18 3.45 -14.96
C ARG A 218 -9.59 2.56 -13.88
N LEU A 219 -10.29 1.50 -13.53
CA LEU A 219 -9.83 0.53 -12.55
C LEU A 219 -9.32 -0.72 -13.27
N HIS A 220 -8.07 -1.06 -13.01
CA HIS A 220 -7.42 -2.28 -13.47
C HIS A 220 -7.32 -3.24 -12.28
N ALA A 221 -7.82 -4.47 -12.44
CA ALA A 221 -7.82 -5.48 -11.39
C ALA A 221 -7.09 -6.73 -11.87
N GLY A 222 -6.15 -7.24 -11.07
CA GLY A 222 -5.38 -8.44 -11.43
C GLY A 222 -4.27 -8.74 -10.44
N ALA A 223 -3.50 -9.80 -10.72
CA ALA A 223 -2.27 -10.09 -10.00
C ALA A 223 -1.27 -8.93 -10.17
N PRO A 224 -0.47 -8.61 -9.14
CA PRO A 224 0.53 -7.54 -9.23
C PRO A 224 1.46 -7.70 -10.44
N GLU A 225 1.88 -8.92 -10.70
CA GLU A 225 2.79 -9.29 -11.80
C GLU A 225 2.15 -9.04 -13.17
N ASP A 226 0.88 -9.40 -13.34
CA ASP A 226 0.15 -9.21 -14.59
C ASP A 226 -0.07 -7.72 -14.90
N LEU A 227 -0.38 -6.93 -13.87
CA LEU A 227 -0.53 -5.47 -14.02
C LEU A 227 0.79 -4.77 -14.32
N ALA A 228 1.90 -5.28 -13.79
CA ALA A 228 3.23 -4.80 -14.09
C ALA A 228 3.62 -5.12 -15.53
N LEU A 229 3.56 -6.39 -15.92
CA LEU A 229 3.94 -6.86 -17.26
C LEU A 229 2.99 -6.32 -18.35
N GLY A 230 1.71 -6.14 -18.03
CA GLY A 230 0.72 -5.55 -18.93
C GLY A 230 0.84 -4.02 -19.10
N GLY A 231 1.78 -3.36 -18.39
CA GLY A 231 2.05 -1.94 -18.50
C GLY A 231 1.14 -1.03 -17.67
N ALA A 232 0.08 -1.57 -17.04
CA ALA A 232 -0.89 -0.77 -16.29
C ALA A 232 -0.26 0.03 -15.14
N LEU A 233 0.75 -0.52 -14.45
CA LEU A 233 1.51 0.19 -13.42
C LEU A 233 2.33 1.33 -14.03
N GLY A 234 3.06 1.06 -15.12
CA GLY A 234 3.84 2.08 -15.82
C GLY A 234 2.98 3.25 -16.28
N ASP A 235 1.89 2.97 -16.97
CA ASP A 235 0.98 3.99 -17.49
C ASP A 235 0.31 4.83 -16.39
N THR A 236 -0.02 4.20 -15.26
CA THR A 236 -0.65 4.90 -14.13
C THR A 236 0.26 5.94 -13.52
N PHE A 237 1.54 5.60 -13.32
CA PHE A 237 2.49 6.48 -12.64
C PHE A 237 3.28 7.38 -13.60
N ALA A 238 3.29 7.11 -14.91
CA ALA A 238 3.91 7.98 -15.91
C ALA A 238 3.31 9.39 -15.94
N ALA A 239 2.00 9.51 -15.65
CA ALA A 239 1.30 10.78 -15.58
C ALA A 239 1.84 11.70 -14.46
N ASP A 240 2.43 11.12 -13.41
CA ASP A 240 3.05 11.85 -12.29
C ASP A 240 4.56 12.10 -12.51
N GLY A 241 5.08 11.87 -13.72
CA GLY A 241 6.51 11.99 -14.04
C GLY A 241 7.37 10.88 -13.45
N LEU A 242 6.76 9.76 -13.06
CA LEU A 242 7.43 8.59 -12.51
C LEU A 242 7.51 7.48 -13.57
N ALA A 243 8.61 6.76 -13.59
CA ALA A 243 8.77 5.56 -14.39
C ALA A 243 8.75 4.32 -13.49
N PHE A 244 8.01 3.29 -13.89
CA PHE A 244 8.04 2.02 -13.18
C PHE A 244 9.13 1.12 -13.76
N ASP A 245 10.11 0.77 -12.92
CA ASP A 245 11.19 -0.15 -13.28
C ASP A 245 10.69 -1.59 -13.07
N LEU A 246 10.40 -2.28 -14.17
CA LEU A 246 9.90 -3.65 -14.16
C LEU A 246 10.89 -4.67 -13.55
N GLU A 247 12.20 -4.48 -13.74
CA GLU A 247 13.20 -5.42 -13.22
C GLU A 247 13.34 -5.33 -11.70
N ARG A 248 13.13 -4.13 -11.14
CA ARG A 248 13.28 -3.87 -9.70
C ARG A 248 11.97 -3.73 -8.96
N ALA A 249 10.86 -3.69 -9.69
CA ALA A 249 9.52 -3.42 -9.16
C ALA A 249 9.46 -2.13 -8.30
N GLU A 250 10.17 -1.07 -8.74
CA GLU A 250 10.30 0.21 -8.03
C GLU A 250 9.82 1.36 -8.91
N LEU A 251 9.23 2.39 -8.27
CA LEU A 251 8.98 3.67 -8.94
C LEU A 251 10.26 4.51 -8.93
N ARG A 252 10.57 5.11 -10.07
CA ARG A 252 11.69 6.02 -10.25
C ARG A 252 11.19 7.36 -10.76
N VAL A 253 11.86 8.44 -10.35
CA VAL A 253 11.65 9.74 -10.99
C VAL A 253 12.14 9.63 -12.43
N GLY A 254 11.23 9.84 -13.37
CA GLY A 254 11.48 9.72 -14.81
C GLY A 254 12.33 10.88 -15.36
N HIS A 255 13.49 11.11 -14.75
CA HIS A 255 14.49 11.97 -15.35
C HIS A 255 15.47 11.06 -16.10
N GLU A 256 15.33 10.98 -17.42
CA GLU A 256 16.49 10.69 -18.26
C GLU A 256 17.47 11.83 -17.99
N GLY A 257 18.46 11.58 -17.16
CA GLY A 257 19.53 12.52 -16.92
C GLY A 257 20.15 12.85 -18.29
N GLN A 258 20.28 14.13 -18.61
CA GLN A 258 20.94 14.59 -19.86
C GLN A 258 22.42 14.18 -19.94
N ARG A 259 22.93 13.52 -18.88
CA ARG A 259 24.34 13.13 -18.77
C ARG A 259 24.46 11.62 -18.86
N HIS A 260 25.25 11.17 -19.83
CA HIS A 260 25.52 9.75 -20.01
C HIS A 260 26.86 9.38 -19.39
N ILE A 261 26.89 8.22 -18.71
CA ILE A 261 28.11 7.65 -18.14
C ILE A 261 28.10 6.14 -18.36
N ARG A 262 29.23 5.56 -18.71
CA ARG A 262 29.38 4.11 -18.81
C ARG A 262 29.66 3.55 -17.42
N LEU A 263 28.94 2.51 -17.02
CA LEU A 263 29.07 1.87 -15.71
C LEU A 263 29.50 0.42 -15.90
N GLU A 264 30.70 0.09 -15.43
CA GLU A 264 31.32 -1.23 -15.49
C GLU A 264 31.47 -1.83 -14.09
N GLY A 265 31.67 -3.15 -14.05
CA GLY A 265 31.80 -3.90 -12.81
C GLY A 265 30.63 -4.81 -12.52
N GLU A 266 30.70 -5.51 -11.38
CA GLU A 266 29.70 -6.48 -10.95
C GLU A 266 29.44 -6.37 -9.44
N GLY A 267 28.37 -7.02 -8.99
CA GLY A 267 28.05 -7.13 -7.57
C GLY A 267 27.54 -5.83 -6.92
N LEU A 268 27.61 -5.77 -5.59
CA LEU A 268 27.00 -4.70 -4.79
C LEU A 268 27.60 -3.32 -5.06
N HIS A 269 28.90 -3.24 -5.28
CA HIS A 269 29.58 -1.96 -5.55
C HIS A 269 29.03 -1.31 -6.83
N ARG A 270 28.81 -2.08 -7.89
CA ARG A 270 28.17 -1.59 -9.12
C ARG A 270 26.74 -1.13 -8.91
N VAL A 271 25.93 -1.87 -8.13
CA VAL A 271 24.54 -1.51 -7.83
C VAL A 271 24.46 -0.17 -7.10
N TRP A 272 25.30 0.02 -6.09
CA TRP A 272 25.33 1.27 -5.33
C TRP A 272 25.93 2.44 -6.14
N ALA A 273 26.95 2.19 -6.97
CA ALA A 273 27.47 3.19 -7.90
C ALA A 273 26.38 3.64 -8.89
N GLN A 274 25.60 2.72 -9.44
CA GLN A 274 24.48 3.04 -10.31
C GLN A 274 23.46 3.94 -9.62
N ARG A 275 23.08 3.63 -8.38
CA ARG A 275 22.15 4.47 -7.58
C ARG A 275 22.70 5.86 -7.33
N ALA A 276 23.99 5.98 -6.99
CA ALA A 276 24.64 7.26 -6.76
C ALA A 276 24.66 8.11 -8.04
N LEU A 277 25.04 7.52 -9.17
CA LEU A 277 25.07 8.18 -10.47
C LEU A 277 23.68 8.64 -10.93
N GLN A 278 22.66 7.80 -10.77
CA GLN A 278 21.27 8.15 -11.09
C GLN A 278 20.77 9.34 -10.24
N ARG A 279 21.09 9.34 -8.92
CA ARG A 279 20.77 10.48 -8.03
C ARG A 279 21.40 11.80 -8.50
N MET A 280 22.53 11.74 -9.18
CA MET A 280 23.22 12.90 -9.76
C MET A 280 22.74 13.26 -11.17
N GLY A 281 21.73 12.58 -11.72
CA GLY A 281 21.20 12.81 -13.05
C GLY A 281 22.04 12.18 -14.18
N TYR A 282 22.83 11.16 -13.86
CA TYR A 282 23.50 10.37 -14.89
C TYR A 282 22.68 9.14 -15.27
N THR A 283 22.58 8.89 -16.59
CA THR A 283 22.00 7.67 -17.14
C THR A 283 23.11 6.75 -17.63
N PRO A 284 23.20 5.49 -17.17
CA PRO A 284 24.15 4.53 -17.69
C PRO A 284 23.92 4.29 -19.19
N HIS A 285 24.98 4.52 -20.01
CA HIS A 285 24.92 4.32 -21.46
C HIS A 285 26.24 3.69 -21.96
N ARG A 286 26.15 2.71 -22.85
CA ARG A 286 27.30 1.94 -23.30
C ARG A 286 28.32 2.77 -24.07
N ASP A 287 27.86 3.78 -24.80
CA ASP A 287 28.71 4.63 -25.67
C ASP A 287 29.11 5.95 -25.00
N ALA A 288 28.92 6.07 -23.67
CA ALA A 288 29.31 7.26 -22.94
C ALA A 288 30.85 7.42 -22.91
N ARG A 289 31.32 8.67 -23.03
CA ARG A 289 32.74 9.01 -23.06
C ARG A 289 33.45 8.87 -21.72
N GLN A 290 32.72 8.97 -20.63
CA GLN A 290 33.23 8.77 -19.28
C GLN A 290 32.78 7.40 -18.78
N THR A 291 33.65 6.70 -18.07
CA THR A 291 33.38 5.38 -17.51
C THR A 291 33.61 5.40 -15.99
N VAL A 292 32.69 4.85 -15.25
CA VAL A 292 32.88 4.49 -13.84
C VAL A 292 32.98 2.97 -13.78
N SER A 293 34.09 2.45 -13.28
CA SER A 293 34.21 1.04 -12.91
C SER A 293 34.13 0.89 -11.40
N ALA A 294 33.38 -0.13 -10.94
CA ALA A 294 33.09 -0.38 -9.53
C ALA A 294 33.41 -1.84 -9.19
N ASP A 295 34.32 -2.04 -8.23
CA ASP A 295 34.70 -3.35 -7.71
C ASP A 295 34.86 -3.32 -6.18
N ALA A 296 35.24 -4.46 -5.58
CA ALA A 296 35.46 -4.57 -4.13
C ALA A 296 36.61 -3.68 -3.58
N ARG A 297 37.43 -3.12 -4.45
CA ARG A 297 38.56 -2.24 -4.09
C ARG A 297 38.19 -0.76 -4.16
N GLY A 298 36.99 -0.43 -4.63
CA GLY A 298 36.47 0.92 -4.77
C GLY A 298 35.98 1.26 -6.16
N TYR A 299 36.18 2.52 -6.56
CA TYR A 299 35.62 3.10 -7.79
C TYR A 299 36.73 3.77 -8.60
N CYS A 300 36.64 3.65 -9.91
CA CYS A 300 37.56 4.33 -10.79
C CYS A 300 36.76 5.12 -11.84
N LEU A 301 37.02 6.43 -11.92
CA LEU A 301 36.48 7.28 -12.96
C LEU A 301 37.53 7.41 -14.08
N THR A 302 37.17 7.01 -15.28
CA THR A 302 37.95 7.21 -16.50
C THR A 302 37.33 8.34 -17.31
N GLN A 303 38.10 9.37 -17.57
CA GLN A 303 37.68 10.54 -18.35
C GLN A 303 37.77 10.24 -19.86
N ALA A 304 37.17 11.12 -20.68
CA ALA A 304 37.19 11.01 -22.13
C ALA A 304 38.61 11.11 -22.75
N ASP A 305 39.55 11.75 -22.05
CA ASP A 305 40.93 11.88 -22.40
C ASP A 305 41.83 10.71 -21.94
N GLY A 306 41.22 9.73 -21.27
CA GLY A 306 41.90 8.57 -20.75
C GLY A 306 42.47 8.75 -19.34
N ALA A 307 42.33 9.91 -18.71
CA ALA A 307 42.76 10.11 -17.34
C ALA A 307 41.96 9.24 -16.35
N HIS A 308 42.65 8.60 -15.42
CA HIS A 308 42.06 7.71 -14.42
C HIS A 308 42.20 8.29 -13.04
N GLN A 309 41.10 8.29 -12.28
CA GLN A 309 41.07 8.67 -10.87
C GLN A 309 40.37 7.60 -10.03
N ARG A 310 41.05 7.15 -8.97
CA ARG A 310 40.52 6.13 -8.06
C ARG A 310 39.93 6.74 -6.79
N PHE A 311 38.87 6.13 -6.30
CA PHE A 311 38.15 6.54 -5.11
C PHE A 311 37.87 5.30 -4.24
N THR A 312 37.99 5.44 -2.94
CA THR A 312 37.64 4.40 -1.97
C THR A 312 36.17 4.47 -1.55
N THR A 313 35.53 5.63 -1.75
CA THR A 313 34.13 5.86 -1.37
C THR A 313 33.32 6.42 -2.56
N LEU A 314 32.01 6.17 -2.56
CA LEU A 314 31.08 6.79 -3.52
C LEU A 314 30.95 8.30 -3.30
N GLU A 315 31.06 8.78 -2.06
CA GLU A 315 31.02 10.20 -1.72
C GLU A 315 32.12 10.95 -2.48
N ALA A 316 33.38 10.51 -2.36
CA ALA A 316 34.49 11.13 -3.05
C ALA A 316 34.34 11.10 -4.59
N LEU A 317 33.81 10.01 -5.17
CA LEU A 317 33.51 9.94 -6.59
C LEU A 317 32.40 10.94 -6.97
N THR A 318 31.33 11.02 -6.20
CA THR A 318 30.20 11.93 -6.49
C THR A 318 30.59 13.39 -6.36
N ASP A 319 31.44 13.75 -5.41
CA ASP A 319 31.93 15.13 -5.23
C ASP A 319 32.72 15.60 -6.46
N VAL A 320 33.60 14.75 -6.99
CA VAL A 320 34.35 15.08 -8.21
C VAL A 320 33.44 15.23 -9.43
N LEU A 321 32.46 14.34 -9.57
CA LEU A 321 31.46 14.43 -10.65
C LEU A 321 30.59 15.69 -10.53
N ALA A 322 30.22 16.09 -9.31
CA ALA A 322 29.46 17.32 -9.05
C ALA A 322 30.26 18.57 -9.41
N PHE A 323 31.55 18.61 -9.02
CA PHE A 323 32.45 19.71 -9.35
C PHE A 323 32.65 19.86 -10.88
N GLN A 324 32.84 18.74 -11.59
CA GLN A 324 32.95 18.74 -13.05
C GLN A 324 31.66 19.19 -13.74
N ALA A 325 30.53 18.93 -13.13
CA ALA A 325 29.22 19.34 -13.63
C ALA A 325 28.99 20.85 -13.52
N SER A 326 29.44 21.47 -12.41
CA SER A 326 29.33 22.90 -12.20
C SER A 326 30.27 23.70 -13.11
N THR A 327 31.52 23.22 -13.32
CA THR A 327 32.50 23.88 -14.21
C THR A 327 32.16 23.80 -15.70
N ARG A 328 31.35 22.79 -16.12
CA ARG A 328 30.88 22.69 -17.52
C ARG A 328 29.58 23.49 -17.78
N GLY A 329 28.81 23.81 -16.74
CA GLY A 329 27.60 24.64 -16.84
C GLY A 329 27.91 26.14 -17.01
N GLU A 330 29.05 26.63 -16.53
CA GLU A 330 29.48 28.01 -16.68
C GLU A 330 30.10 28.33 -18.07
N SER A 331 30.39 27.30 -18.89
CA SER A 331 31.00 27.51 -20.22
C SER A 331 29.97 27.60 -21.37
N THR A 332 28.67 27.59 -21.07
CA THR A 332 27.56 27.65 -22.05
C THR A 332 26.56 28.76 -21.76
N ALA A 333 26.92 29.80 -20.96
CA ALA A 333 26.15 31.00 -20.75
C ALA A 333 26.69 32.19 -21.58
#